data_a2d0b13ff5378edf529608b7701146be
#
_entry.id   a2d0b13ff5378edf529608b7701146be
#
_cell.length_a   1.000
_cell.length_b   1.000
_cell.length_c   1.000
_cell.angle_alpha   90.00
_cell.angle_beta   90.00
_cell.angle_gamma   90.00
#
_symmetry.space_group_name_H-M   'P 1'
#
loop_
_entity.id
_entity.type
_entity.pdbx_description
1 polymer ?
#
loop_
_entity_poly.entity_id
_entity_poly.type
_entity_poly.pdbx_seq_one_letter_code
_entity_poly.pdbx_strand_id
1 'polypeptide(L)'
;VGVAALPTITEVSRASLLCGRLTTGASGQEKSEFVRHPALLAHSRPEAPPRLFHKGDLAEETNLSPTVRAALAATGPRVVGVVYNAVDDHLSGPDQLHRRWWLDALRRRLPLLHEAREARRVIVVTADHGHLLEDATRALTGGKSDRWRPGLDARTPDEVALSGGRVVVPDAPTGAVGMVGLWGERTRYAGRKNGYHGGVSPQEVTVPLNVLVPHGLSLPGWQTASPAQPDWWELPPLPAAAPASPVPEVPAPRTASRRAAAPPKDQIDLFGAASMALPIPTPVLA
;
A
#
# COMPACT_ATOMS: atom_id res chain seq x y z
N VAL A 1 11.67 1.68 -11.43
CA VAL A 1 10.38 2.17 -10.93
C VAL A 1 9.36 2.03 -12.04
N GLY A 2 8.17 1.52 -11.72
CA GLY A 2 7.03 1.39 -12.62
C GLY A 2 5.85 2.27 -12.17
N VAL A 3 4.83 2.33 -13.02
CA VAL A 3 3.57 3.04 -12.73
C VAL A 3 2.42 2.04 -12.91
N ALA A 4 1.59 1.92 -11.90
CA ALA A 4 0.44 1.03 -11.88
C ALA A 4 -0.62 1.41 -12.94
N ALA A 5 -1.45 0.47 -13.34
CA ALA A 5 -2.71 0.76 -14.03
C ALA A 5 -3.70 1.40 -13.05
N LEU A 6 -4.68 2.14 -13.56
CA LEU A 6 -5.63 2.92 -12.77
C LEU A 6 -7.08 2.42 -12.97
N PRO A 7 -7.87 2.39 -11.91
CA PRO A 7 -7.53 2.63 -10.50
C PRO A 7 -6.52 1.61 -9.94
N THR A 8 -5.80 1.99 -8.88
CA THR A 8 -4.78 1.15 -8.25
C THR A 8 -5.41 0.06 -7.37
N ILE A 9 -6.24 -0.78 -7.98
CA ILE A 9 -6.92 -1.92 -7.34
C ILE A 9 -6.45 -3.23 -7.98
N THR A 10 -6.48 -4.27 -7.18
CA THR A 10 -6.04 -5.61 -7.58
C THR A 10 -6.67 -6.08 -8.91
N GLU A 11 -7.98 -5.88 -9.05
CA GLU A 11 -8.74 -6.27 -10.24
C GLU A 11 -8.26 -5.59 -11.54
N VAL A 12 -7.69 -4.40 -11.46
CA VAL A 12 -7.16 -3.64 -12.60
C VAL A 12 -5.65 -3.75 -12.69
N SER A 13 -4.94 -3.36 -11.64
CA SER A 13 -3.48 -3.23 -11.67
C SER A 13 -2.79 -4.57 -11.78
N ARG A 14 -3.19 -5.56 -10.96
CA ARG A 14 -2.60 -6.90 -11.00
C ARG A 14 -3.00 -7.66 -12.25
N ALA A 15 -4.30 -7.60 -12.62
CA ALA A 15 -4.75 -8.19 -13.85
C ALA A 15 -3.99 -7.63 -15.06
N SER A 16 -3.83 -6.30 -15.14
CA SER A 16 -3.09 -5.66 -16.23
C SER A 16 -1.62 -6.07 -16.25
N LEU A 17 -0.97 -6.13 -15.07
CA LEU A 17 0.42 -6.55 -14.93
C LEU A 17 0.63 -8.00 -15.41
N LEU A 18 -0.22 -8.92 -14.95
CA LEU A 18 -0.04 -10.36 -15.21
C LEU A 18 -0.56 -10.79 -16.58
N CYS A 19 -1.54 -10.10 -17.14
CA CYS A 19 -2.02 -10.31 -18.50
C CYS A 19 -1.18 -9.59 -19.57
N GLY A 20 -0.29 -8.65 -19.19
CA GLY A 20 0.56 -7.90 -20.11
C GLY A 20 -0.20 -6.89 -20.98
N ARG A 21 -1.43 -6.52 -20.60
CA ARG A 21 -2.27 -5.53 -21.27
C ARG A 21 -3.22 -4.87 -20.29
N LEU A 22 -3.67 -3.67 -20.55
CA LEU A 22 -4.67 -3.00 -19.73
C LEU A 22 -5.99 -3.76 -19.79
N THR A 23 -6.45 -4.25 -18.62
CA THR A 23 -7.66 -5.06 -18.50
C THR A 23 -8.16 -5.08 -17.05
N THR A 24 -9.38 -5.54 -16.87
CA THR A 24 -9.89 -6.02 -15.59
C THR A 24 -9.85 -7.55 -15.57
N GLY A 25 -9.72 -8.15 -14.39
CA GLY A 25 -9.76 -9.59 -14.30
C GLY A 25 -9.54 -10.14 -12.90
N ALA A 26 -9.74 -11.43 -12.78
CA ALA A 26 -9.54 -12.22 -11.57
C ALA A 26 -8.42 -13.26 -11.77
N SER A 27 -8.04 -13.93 -10.70
CA SER A 27 -6.92 -14.89 -10.67
C SER A 27 -6.97 -15.98 -11.73
N GLY A 28 -8.16 -16.43 -12.14
CA GLY A 28 -8.32 -17.43 -13.21
C GLY A 28 -7.89 -16.90 -14.57
N GLN A 29 -8.30 -15.68 -14.90
CA GLN A 29 -7.89 -14.99 -16.13
C GLN A 29 -6.38 -14.69 -16.10
N GLU A 30 -5.88 -14.16 -14.98
CA GLU A 30 -4.46 -13.89 -14.80
C GLU A 30 -3.60 -15.15 -15.08
N LYS A 31 -3.97 -16.31 -14.49
CA LYS A 31 -3.27 -17.58 -14.74
C LYS A 31 -3.32 -17.96 -16.21
N SER A 32 -4.49 -17.88 -16.84
CA SER A 32 -4.65 -18.33 -18.22
C SER A 32 -3.92 -17.44 -19.23
N GLU A 33 -3.93 -16.14 -19.05
CA GLU A 33 -3.27 -15.19 -19.95
C GLU A 33 -1.75 -15.17 -19.71
N PHE A 34 -1.29 -15.26 -18.46
CA PHE A 34 0.14 -15.36 -18.13
C PHE A 34 0.81 -16.55 -18.82
N VAL A 35 0.19 -17.75 -18.76
CA VAL A 35 0.71 -18.96 -19.39
C VAL A 35 0.81 -18.84 -20.91
N ARG A 36 -0.09 -18.05 -21.53
CA ARG A 36 -0.15 -17.89 -22.98
C ARG A 36 0.54 -16.62 -23.49
N HIS A 37 1.10 -15.81 -22.60
CA HIS A 37 1.69 -14.55 -22.99
C HIS A 37 2.88 -14.77 -23.93
N PRO A 38 2.89 -14.18 -25.17
CA PRO A 38 3.90 -14.50 -26.18
C PRO A 38 5.33 -14.26 -25.73
N ALA A 39 5.58 -13.13 -25.03
CA ALA A 39 6.93 -12.83 -24.54
C ALA A 39 7.41 -13.81 -23.47
N LEU A 40 6.51 -14.33 -22.62
CA LEU A 40 6.87 -15.32 -21.61
C LEU A 40 7.09 -16.71 -22.25
N LEU A 41 6.29 -17.05 -23.25
CA LEU A 41 6.47 -18.29 -24.02
C LEU A 41 7.79 -18.29 -24.78
N ALA A 42 8.21 -17.17 -25.34
CA ALA A 42 9.50 -17.04 -26.03
C ALA A 42 10.71 -17.36 -25.12
N HIS A 43 10.56 -17.22 -23.82
CA HIS A 43 11.56 -17.54 -22.80
C HIS A 43 11.29 -18.87 -22.06
N SER A 44 10.39 -19.69 -22.57
CA SER A 44 10.00 -20.97 -21.98
C SER A 44 10.13 -22.09 -22.99
N ARG A 45 10.32 -23.32 -22.51
CA ARG A 45 10.29 -24.50 -23.37
C ARG A 45 8.85 -24.99 -23.53
N PRO A 46 8.49 -25.64 -24.65
CA PRO A 46 7.16 -26.21 -24.86
C PRO A 46 6.73 -27.13 -23.71
N GLU A 47 7.64 -27.97 -23.23
CA GLU A 47 7.43 -28.93 -22.13
C GLU A 47 7.46 -28.26 -20.75
N ALA A 48 7.84 -26.98 -20.67
CA ALA A 48 7.94 -26.21 -19.44
C ALA A 48 7.39 -24.77 -19.60
N PRO A 49 6.09 -24.61 -19.91
CA PRO A 49 5.46 -23.32 -20.13
C PRO A 49 5.51 -22.45 -18.88
N PRO A 50 5.27 -21.13 -19.01
CA PRO A 50 5.16 -20.22 -17.88
C PRO A 50 4.14 -20.73 -16.86
N ARG A 51 4.36 -20.45 -15.58
CA ARG A 51 3.41 -20.77 -14.51
C ARG A 51 3.17 -19.55 -13.64
N LEU A 52 1.93 -19.38 -13.17
CA LEU A 52 1.55 -18.37 -12.22
C LEU A 52 0.91 -19.01 -10.99
N PHE A 53 1.43 -18.68 -9.83
CA PHE A 53 0.94 -19.16 -8.54
C PHE A 53 0.38 -17.98 -7.74
N HIS A 54 -0.84 -18.15 -7.20
CA HIS A 54 -1.47 -17.20 -6.29
C HIS A 54 -1.37 -17.68 -4.85
N LYS A 55 -1.79 -16.85 -3.90
CA LYS A 55 -1.74 -17.11 -2.46
C LYS A 55 -2.20 -18.54 -2.09
N GLY A 56 -3.30 -19.00 -2.67
CA GLY A 56 -3.85 -20.34 -2.40
C GLY A 56 -2.97 -21.49 -2.89
N ASP A 57 -2.02 -21.24 -3.80
CA ASP A 57 -1.10 -22.26 -4.33
C ASP A 57 0.19 -22.34 -3.49
N LEU A 58 0.46 -21.35 -2.60
CA LEU A 58 1.79 -21.14 -2.02
C LEU A 58 2.07 -21.92 -0.75
N ALA A 59 1.08 -22.20 0.07
CA ALA A 59 1.33 -22.60 1.44
C ALA A 59 0.57 -23.84 1.89
N GLU A 60 1.31 -24.73 2.53
CA GLU A 60 0.83 -25.56 3.64
C GLU A 60 1.46 -24.97 4.90
N GLU A 61 0.66 -24.27 5.71
CA GLU A 61 0.94 -23.62 7.00
C GLU A 61 2.31 -22.93 7.19
N THR A 62 3.41 -23.65 7.13
CA THR A 62 4.78 -23.12 7.37
C THR A 62 5.74 -23.34 6.21
N ASN A 63 5.41 -24.19 5.24
CA ASN A 63 6.29 -24.58 4.14
C ASN A 63 5.76 -24.16 2.77
N LEU A 64 6.69 -23.98 1.84
CA LEU A 64 6.36 -23.77 0.44
C LEU A 64 5.76 -25.06 -0.15
N SER A 65 4.63 -24.96 -0.87
CA SER A 65 3.99 -26.13 -1.47
C SER A 65 4.95 -26.89 -2.39
N PRO A 66 4.92 -28.23 -2.41
CA PRO A 66 5.79 -29.04 -3.24
C PRO A 66 5.73 -28.67 -4.72
N THR A 67 4.55 -28.29 -5.21
CA THR A 67 4.33 -27.87 -6.60
C THR A 67 5.06 -26.58 -6.94
N VAL A 68 5.02 -25.58 -6.05
CA VAL A 68 5.73 -24.33 -6.25
C VAL A 68 7.23 -24.55 -6.15
N ARG A 69 7.69 -25.31 -5.16
CA ARG A 69 9.10 -25.69 -5.01
C ARG A 69 9.62 -26.38 -6.26
N ALA A 70 8.93 -27.40 -6.77
CA ALA A 70 9.30 -28.11 -7.99
C ALA A 70 9.36 -27.17 -9.21
N ALA A 71 8.44 -26.21 -9.31
CA ALA A 71 8.44 -25.24 -10.39
C ALA A 71 9.64 -24.28 -10.30
N LEU A 72 10.05 -23.88 -9.11
CA LEU A 72 11.23 -23.03 -8.88
C LEU A 72 12.53 -23.79 -9.10
N ALA A 73 12.63 -25.03 -8.62
CA ALA A 73 13.82 -25.88 -8.75
C ALA A 73 14.05 -26.41 -10.15
N ALA A 74 13.03 -26.43 -11.03
CA ALA A 74 13.15 -26.99 -12.36
C ALA A 74 14.28 -26.33 -13.19
N THR A 75 15.17 -27.11 -13.74
CA THR A 75 16.25 -26.66 -14.63
C THR A 75 15.72 -26.34 -16.02
N GLY A 76 16.25 -25.31 -16.64
CA GLY A 76 15.87 -24.85 -17.97
C GLY A 76 15.04 -23.56 -17.97
N PRO A 77 14.89 -22.92 -19.15
CA PRO A 77 14.15 -21.66 -19.23
C PRO A 77 12.68 -21.89 -18.87
N ARG A 78 12.26 -21.34 -17.75
CA ARG A 78 10.89 -21.30 -17.30
C ARG A 78 10.63 -19.99 -16.58
N VAL A 79 9.57 -19.33 -16.94
CA VAL A 79 9.07 -18.17 -16.23
C VAL A 79 8.08 -18.63 -15.16
N VAL A 80 8.33 -18.25 -13.91
CA VAL A 80 7.46 -18.56 -12.77
C VAL A 80 7.06 -17.24 -12.13
N GLY A 81 5.76 -16.92 -12.19
CA GLY A 81 5.16 -15.84 -11.47
C GLY A 81 4.63 -16.32 -10.12
N VAL A 82 4.79 -15.51 -9.09
CA VAL A 82 4.27 -15.77 -7.74
C VAL A 82 3.63 -14.50 -7.20
N VAL A 83 2.35 -14.56 -6.86
CA VAL A 83 1.59 -13.47 -6.25
C VAL A 83 1.55 -13.68 -4.74
N TYR A 84 1.96 -12.66 -4.00
CA TYR A 84 2.00 -12.69 -2.55
C TYR A 84 1.30 -11.48 -1.94
N ASN A 85 0.15 -11.70 -1.29
CA ASN A 85 -0.77 -10.64 -0.84
C ASN A 85 -0.61 -10.22 0.62
N ALA A 86 0.53 -10.52 1.28
CA ALA A 86 0.65 -10.26 2.72
C ALA A 86 0.48 -8.79 3.12
N VAL A 87 0.81 -7.84 2.23
CA VAL A 87 0.63 -6.41 2.48
C VAL A 87 -0.86 -6.07 2.47
N ASP A 88 -1.57 -6.47 1.42
CA ASP A 88 -3.02 -6.26 1.29
C ASP A 88 -3.79 -6.90 2.44
N ASP A 89 -3.46 -8.15 2.77
CA ASP A 89 -4.09 -8.90 3.86
C ASP A 89 -3.93 -8.17 5.21
N HIS A 90 -2.76 -7.58 5.44
CA HIS A 90 -2.49 -6.84 6.67
C HIS A 90 -3.20 -5.49 6.71
N LEU A 91 -3.17 -4.75 5.61
CA LEU A 91 -3.74 -3.40 5.54
C LEU A 91 -5.27 -3.40 5.48
N SER A 92 -5.88 -4.47 5.00
CA SER A 92 -7.34 -4.65 4.97
C SER A 92 -7.93 -4.99 6.35
N GLY A 93 -7.12 -5.38 7.33
CA GLY A 93 -7.56 -5.74 8.67
C GLY A 93 -8.01 -4.54 9.51
N PRO A 94 -8.87 -4.78 10.53
CA PRO A 94 -9.32 -3.75 11.46
C PRO A 94 -8.28 -3.40 12.54
N ASP A 95 -7.29 -4.26 12.74
CA ASP A 95 -6.31 -4.12 13.82
C ASP A 95 -5.25 -3.09 13.46
N GLN A 96 -5.34 -1.92 14.08
CA GLN A 96 -4.41 -0.79 13.92
C GLN A 96 -3.04 -1.06 14.55
N LEU A 97 -2.41 -2.17 14.21
CA LEU A 97 -1.04 -2.42 14.61
C LEU A 97 -0.12 -1.72 13.61
N HIS A 98 0.51 -0.63 14.03
CA HIS A 98 1.64 -0.02 13.34
C HIS A 98 2.80 -1.01 13.29
N ARG A 99 2.72 -2.02 12.43
CA ARG A 99 3.82 -2.95 12.20
C ARG A 99 4.87 -2.27 11.35
N ARG A 100 6.03 -2.05 11.92
CA ARG A 100 7.23 -1.90 11.09
C ARG A 100 7.45 -3.20 10.34
N TRP A 101 7.56 -3.12 9.01
CA TRP A 101 7.89 -4.25 8.17
C TRP A 101 9.36 -4.61 8.35
N TRP A 102 9.64 -5.55 9.26
CA TRP A 102 10.97 -6.13 9.42
C TRP A 102 11.11 -7.37 8.56
N LEU A 103 12.36 -7.84 8.35
CA LEU A 103 12.64 -9.11 7.66
C LEU A 103 11.81 -10.28 8.20
N ASP A 104 11.47 -10.30 9.47
CA ASP A 104 10.59 -11.31 10.07
C ASP A 104 9.19 -11.33 9.50
N ALA A 105 8.63 -10.20 9.12
CA ALA A 105 7.35 -10.14 8.41
C ALA A 105 7.45 -10.76 7.00
N LEU A 106 8.66 -10.85 6.48
CA LEU A 106 8.98 -11.47 5.20
C LEU A 106 9.37 -12.95 5.32
N ARG A 107 9.38 -13.54 6.51
CA ARG A 107 9.81 -14.94 6.73
C ARG A 107 9.12 -15.93 5.79
N ARG A 108 7.85 -15.74 5.49
CA ARG A 108 7.11 -16.58 4.55
C ARG A 108 7.58 -16.43 3.09
N ARG A 109 8.32 -15.36 2.77
CA ARG A 109 8.91 -15.13 1.43
C ARG A 109 10.31 -15.68 1.30
N LEU A 110 11.03 -15.79 2.41
CA LEU A 110 12.41 -16.26 2.41
C LEU A 110 12.56 -17.64 1.74
N PRO A 111 11.68 -18.63 1.96
CA PRO A 111 11.74 -19.90 1.25
C PRO A 111 11.63 -19.75 -0.27
N LEU A 112 10.77 -18.86 -0.80
CA LEU A 112 10.65 -18.59 -2.23
C LEU A 112 11.95 -18.04 -2.81
N LEU A 113 12.52 -17.02 -2.15
CA LEU A 113 13.77 -16.40 -2.58
C LEU A 113 14.94 -17.37 -2.47
N HIS A 114 14.96 -18.19 -1.42
CA HIS A 114 15.99 -19.22 -1.23
C HIS A 114 15.95 -20.28 -2.35
N GLU A 115 14.80 -20.88 -2.62
CA GLU A 115 14.63 -21.86 -3.70
C GLU A 115 15.00 -21.25 -5.07
N ALA A 116 14.57 -20.03 -5.34
CA ALA A 116 14.91 -19.34 -6.59
C ALA A 116 16.43 -19.07 -6.70
N ARG A 117 17.09 -18.69 -5.59
CA ARG A 117 18.54 -18.48 -5.53
C ARG A 117 19.31 -19.79 -5.76
N GLU A 118 18.92 -20.87 -5.07
CA GLU A 118 19.56 -22.20 -5.24
C GLU A 118 19.41 -22.70 -6.69
N ALA A 119 18.26 -22.44 -7.30
CA ALA A 119 18.03 -22.73 -8.72
C ALA A 119 18.71 -21.73 -9.69
N ARG A 120 19.52 -20.78 -9.17
CA ARG A 120 20.23 -19.74 -9.92
C ARG A 120 19.31 -18.92 -10.85
N ARG A 121 18.10 -18.61 -10.39
CA ARG A 121 17.13 -17.81 -11.14
C ARG A 121 17.42 -16.33 -11.00
N VAL A 122 17.20 -15.60 -12.08
CA VAL A 122 16.99 -14.15 -12.00
C VAL A 122 15.63 -13.92 -11.36
N ILE A 123 15.58 -13.05 -10.36
CA ILE A 123 14.35 -12.77 -9.62
C ILE A 123 13.95 -11.32 -9.90
N VAL A 124 12.74 -11.11 -10.40
CA VAL A 124 12.12 -9.79 -10.54
C VAL A 124 11.12 -9.61 -9.41
N VAL A 125 11.34 -8.59 -8.60
CA VAL A 125 10.42 -8.22 -7.50
C VAL A 125 9.76 -6.89 -7.86
N THR A 126 8.44 -6.92 -7.93
CA THR A 126 7.61 -5.74 -8.23
C THR A 126 6.31 -5.80 -7.43
N ALA A 127 5.49 -4.76 -7.56
CA ALA A 127 4.12 -4.72 -7.05
C ALA A 127 3.16 -4.34 -8.18
N ASP A 128 1.90 -4.65 -8.02
CA ASP A 128 0.82 -4.23 -8.91
C ASP A 128 0.37 -2.80 -8.63
N HIS A 129 0.38 -2.40 -7.37
CA HIS A 129 0.16 -1.04 -6.88
C HIS A 129 0.85 -0.85 -5.52
N GLY A 130 0.85 0.38 -5.05
CA GLY A 130 1.24 0.71 -3.70
C GLY A 130 0.04 0.97 -2.80
N HIS A 131 0.28 1.49 -1.60
CA HIS A 131 -0.73 1.72 -0.58
C HIS A 131 -0.50 3.03 0.13
N LEU A 132 -1.59 3.61 0.63
CA LEU A 132 -1.59 4.70 1.58
C LEU A 132 -1.91 4.14 2.97
N LEU A 133 -1.08 4.41 3.95
CA LEU A 133 -1.35 4.03 5.33
C LEU A 133 -2.41 4.96 5.95
N GLU A 134 -3.20 4.44 6.88
CA GLU A 134 -4.15 5.27 7.64
C GLU A 134 -3.37 6.24 8.55
N ASP A 135 -3.53 7.53 8.29
CA ASP A 135 -3.02 8.62 9.11
C ASP A 135 -4.05 9.71 9.23
N ALA A 136 -4.98 9.54 10.17
CA ALA A 136 -6.07 10.49 10.42
C ALA A 136 -6.87 10.88 9.16
N THR A 137 -7.15 9.92 8.29
CA THR A 137 -7.86 10.17 7.04
C THR A 137 -9.31 10.62 7.28
N ARG A 138 -9.77 11.60 6.50
CA ARG A 138 -11.13 12.10 6.47
C ARG A 138 -11.96 11.35 5.42
N ALA A 139 -13.16 10.90 5.79
CA ALA A 139 -14.10 10.32 4.84
C ALA A 139 -14.74 11.40 3.97
N LEU A 140 -14.75 11.15 2.65
CA LEU A 140 -15.51 11.90 1.67
C LEU A 140 -16.74 11.10 1.26
N THR A 141 -17.77 11.78 0.76
CA THR A 141 -18.99 11.13 0.25
C THR A 141 -18.90 10.88 -1.25
N GLY A 142 -19.57 9.84 -1.74
CA GLY A 142 -19.81 9.63 -3.17
C GLY A 142 -18.99 8.54 -3.85
N GLY A 143 -18.10 7.85 -3.13
CA GLY A 143 -17.41 6.67 -3.64
C GLY A 143 -17.90 5.37 -2.99
N LYS A 144 -17.88 4.26 -3.74
CA LYS A 144 -18.16 2.90 -3.24
C LYS A 144 -16.88 2.11 -2.97
N SER A 145 -15.76 2.53 -3.52
CA SER A 145 -14.43 1.97 -3.31
C SER A 145 -13.66 2.76 -2.24
N ASP A 146 -12.43 2.36 -1.94
CA ASP A 146 -11.63 3.03 -0.93
C ASP A 146 -11.25 4.46 -1.35
N ARG A 147 -10.73 4.63 -2.58
CA ARG A 147 -10.12 5.89 -3.00
C ARG A 147 -10.39 6.27 -4.47
N TRP A 148 -11.34 5.64 -5.13
CA TRP A 148 -11.73 6.00 -6.48
C TRP A 148 -13.23 5.84 -6.71
N ARG A 149 -13.76 6.44 -7.79
CA ARG A 149 -15.12 6.27 -8.30
C ARG A 149 -15.15 6.47 -9.82
N PRO A 150 -16.10 5.85 -10.52
CA PRO A 150 -16.29 6.11 -11.95
C PRO A 150 -16.78 7.54 -12.18
N GLY A 151 -16.48 8.09 -13.36
CA GLY A 151 -16.89 9.43 -13.78
C GLY A 151 -15.73 10.41 -13.93
N LEU A 152 -16.04 11.66 -14.30
CA LEU A 152 -15.06 12.73 -14.54
C LEU A 152 -15.36 14.00 -13.73
N ASP A 153 -16.29 13.96 -12.77
CA ASP A 153 -16.73 15.11 -11.98
C ASP A 153 -15.96 15.18 -10.63
N ALA A 154 -14.73 15.66 -10.64
CA ALA A 154 -14.01 15.96 -9.42
C ALA A 154 -14.76 17.06 -8.62
N ARG A 155 -15.01 16.83 -7.32
CA ARG A 155 -15.85 17.67 -6.46
C ARG A 155 -15.09 18.36 -5.35
N THR A 156 -13.89 17.92 -5.08
CA THR A 156 -13.04 18.44 -4.00
C THR A 156 -11.61 18.63 -4.49
N PRO A 157 -10.80 19.47 -3.83
CA PRO A 157 -9.39 19.62 -4.19
C PRO A 157 -8.55 18.35 -4.04
N ASP A 158 -9.01 17.36 -3.25
CA ASP A 158 -8.33 16.08 -3.07
C ASP A 158 -8.64 15.07 -4.18
N GLU A 159 -9.54 15.41 -5.09
CA GLU A 159 -9.96 14.57 -6.22
C GLU A 159 -9.33 15.03 -7.53
N VAL A 160 -9.01 14.08 -8.39
CA VAL A 160 -8.59 14.33 -9.77
C VAL A 160 -9.36 13.44 -10.73
N ALA A 161 -9.87 14.03 -11.81
CA ALA A 161 -10.52 13.31 -12.89
C ALA A 161 -9.50 12.86 -13.93
N LEU A 162 -9.52 11.59 -14.28
CA LEU A 162 -8.58 10.96 -15.20
C LEU A 162 -9.31 10.14 -16.26
N SER A 163 -8.83 10.19 -17.50
CA SER A 163 -9.36 9.40 -18.62
C SER A 163 -8.24 8.98 -19.57
N GLY A 164 -8.45 7.89 -20.30
CA GLY A 164 -7.51 7.36 -21.27
C GLY A 164 -6.22 6.82 -20.65
N GLY A 165 -5.19 6.63 -21.46
CA GLY A 165 -3.88 6.18 -21.00
C GLY A 165 -3.94 4.86 -20.23
N ARG A 166 -3.71 4.89 -18.92
CA ARG A 166 -3.67 3.72 -18.03
C ARG A 166 -4.98 3.49 -17.26
N VAL A 167 -6.04 4.23 -17.58
CA VAL A 167 -7.34 4.14 -16.89
C VAL A 167 -8.17 3.01 -17.45
N VAL A 168 -8.57 2.09 -16.58
CA VAL A 168 -9.51 0.98 -16.88
C VAL A 168 -10.60 1.02 -15.83
N VAL A 169 -11.82 1.39 -16.20
CA VAL A 169 -12.94 1.49 -15.26
C VAL A 169 -13.66 0.14 -15.19
N PRO A 170 -13.60 -0.58 -14.06
CA PRO A 170 -14.35 -1.83 -13.89
C PRO A 170 -15.85 -1.59 -13.99
N ASP A 171 -16.57 -2.54 -14.56
CA ASP A 171 -18.04 -2.53 -14.68
C ASP A 171 -18.63 -1.22 -15.25
N ALA A 172 -17.82 -0.53 -16.03
CA ALA A 172 -18.27 0.71 -16.65
C ALA A 172 -19.42 0.45 -17.60
N PRO A 173 -20.52 1.21 -17.53
CA PRO A 173 -21.51 1.23 -18.60
C PRO A 173 -20.80 1.54 -19.91
N THR A 174 -21.25 0.92 -21.01
CA THR A 174 -20.69 1.16 -22.34
C THR A 174 -20.59 2.67 -22.60
N GLY A 175 -19.34 3.20 -22.67
CA GLY A 175 -19.08 4.63 -22.84
C GLY A 175 -18.61 5.40 -21.61
N ALA A 176 -18.49 4.80 -20.43
CA ALA A 176 -17.85 5.46 -19.28
C ALA A 176 -16.33 5.50 -19.50
N VAL A 177 -15.80 6.70 -19.73
CA VAL A 177 -14.43 6.91 -20.22
C VAL A 177 -13.44 7.40 -19.16
N GLY A 178 -13.80 7.39 -17.86
CA GLY A 178 -12.91 7.94 -16.86
C GLY A 178 -13.23 7.59 -15.43
N MET A 179 -12.33 7.96 -14.57
CA MET A 179 -12.43 7.81 -13.12
C MET A 179 -12.09 9.11 -12.41
N VAL A 180 -12.60 9.25 -11.21
CA VAL A 180 -12.11 10.22 -10.22
C VAL A 180 -11.34 9.45 -9.19
N GLY A 181 -10.07 9.78 -9.00
CA GLY A 181 -9.18 9.22 -7.98
C GLY A 181 -8.86 10.25 -6.90
N LEU A 182 -8.70 9.78 -5.67
CA LEU A 182 -8.13 10.59 -4.59
C LEU A 182 -6.62 10.62 -4.74
N TRP A 183 -6.04 11.83 -4.77
CA TRP A 183 -4.60 12.04 -4.73
C TRP A 183 -4.12 12.56 -3.38
N GLY A 184 -5.01 13.20 -2.63
CA GLY A 184 -4.72 13.67 -1.27
C GLY A 184 -4.52 12.51 -0.30
N GLU A 185 -3.46 12.55 0.49
CA GLU A 185 -3.06 11.42 1.37
C GLU A 185 -4.00 11.23 2.58
N ARG A 186 -4.76 12.26 2.95
CA ARG A 186 -5.61 12.25 4.15
C ARG A 186 -7.10 12.17 3.85
N THR A 187 -7.46 11.58 2.72
CA THR A 187 -8.86 11.42 2.34
C THR A 187 -9.16 10.00 1.87
N ARG A 188 -10.40 9.55 2.07
CA ARG A 188 -10.92 8.25 1.65
C ARG A 188 -12.42 8.34 1.40
N TYR A 189 -12.97 7.38 0.66
CA TYR A 189 -14.42 7.21 0.53
C TYR A 189 -14.96 6.11 1.44
N ALA A 190 -14.24 4.99 1.58
CA ALA A 190 -14.68 3.85 2.37
C ALA A 190 -14.52 4.05 3.89
N GLY A 191 -14.99 3.07 4.66
CA GLY A 191 -14.78 2.98 6.09
C GLY A 191 -13.29 2.95 6.49
N ARG A 192 -13.00 3.17 7.77
CA ARG A 192 -11.63 3.19 8.27
C ARG A 192 -11.00 1.81 8.25
N LYS A 193 -9.76 1.72 7.74
CA LYS A 193 -8.91 0.53 7.65
C LYS A 193 -7.48 0.90 8.09
N ASN A 194 -6.56 -0.06 8.10
CA ASN A 194 -5.13 0.21 8.37
C ASN A 194 -4.43 0.89 7.19
N GLY A 195 -4.93 0.70 5.99
CA GLY A 195 -4.43 1.34 4.78
C GLY A 195 -5.42 1.22 3.63
N TYR A 196 -5.13 1.95 2.58
CA TYR A 196 -6.01 2.13 1.43
C TYR A 196 -5.22 2.01 0.13
N HIS A 197 -5.93 1.62 -0.92
CA HIS A 197 -5.47 1.69 -2.30
C HIS A 197 -6.66 1.99 -3.24
N GLY A 198 -6.40 2.16 -4.52
CA GLY A 198 -7.44 2.50 -5.50
C GLY A 198 -7.35 3.93 -5.97
N GLY A 199 -6.65 4.80 -5.25
CA GLY A 199 -6.45 6.19 -5.62
C GLY A 199 -5.29 6.41 -6.60
N VAL A 200 -4.84 7.65 -6.63
CA VAL A 200 -3.80 8.11 -7.55
C VAL A 200 -2.71 8.93 -6.86
N SER A 201 -2.56 8.76 -5.56
CA SER A 201 -1.42 9.34 -4.85
C SER A 201 -0.10 8.73 -5.34
N PRO A 202 1.03 9.43 -5.26
CA PRO A 202 2.34 8.88 -5.62
C PRO A 202 2.64 7.54 -4.95
N GLN A 203 2.22 7.37 -3.69
CA GLN A 203 2.41 6.14 -2.92
C GLN A 203 1.61 4.96 -3.46
N GLU A 204 0.47 5.21 -4.12
CA GLU A 204 -0.38 4.17 -4.70
C GLU A 204 0.04 3.81 -6.13
N VAL A 205 0.43 4.81 -6.93
CA VAL A 205 0.72 4.61 -8.36
C VAL A 205 2.15 4.19 -8.63
N THR A 206 3.10 4.50 -7.74
CA THR A 206 4.51 4.18 -7.92
C THR A 206 4.82 2.79 -7.38
N VAL A 207 5.36 1.93 -8.24
CA VAL A 207 5.73 0.56 -7.87
C VAL A 207 7.22 0.31 -8.04
N PRO A 208 7.85 -0.47 -7.14
CA PRO A 208 9.25 -0.84 -7.27
C PRO A 208 9.44 -1.82 -8.43
N LEU A 209 10.61 -1.81 -9.03
CA LEU A 209 11.08 -2.84 -9.95
C LEU A 209 12.52 -3.17 -9.56
N ASN A 210 12.71 -4.30 -8.91
CA ASN A 210 14.02 -4.78 -8.50
C ASN A 210 14.35 -6.07 -9.24
N VAL A 211 15.54 -6.15 -9.81
CA VAL A 211 16.05 -7.33 -10.48
C VAL A 211 17.25 -7.85 -9.72
N LEU A 212 17.10 -9.05 -9.13
CA LEU A 212 18.16 -9.73 -8.41
C LEU A 212 18.79 -10.77 -9.33
N VAL A 213 20.09 -10.65 -9.55
CA VAL A 213 20.86 -11.51 -10.44
C VAL A 213 21.75 -12.41 -9.59
N PRO A 214 21.78 -13.73 -9.82
CA PRO A 214 22.67 -14.66 -9.13
C PRO A 214 24.13 -14.24 -9.29
N HIS A 215 24.92 -14.44 -8.22
CA HIS A 215 26.36 -14.15 -8.26
C HIS A 215 27.05 -14.85 -9.45
N GLY A 216 27.91 -14.11 -10.14
CA GLY A 216 28.65 -14.59 -11.30
C GLY A 216 27.83 -14.66 -12.60
N LEU A 217 26.55 -14.22 -12.59
CA LEU A 217 25.74 -14.06 -13.80
C LEU A 217 25.68 -12.58 -14.15
N SER A 218 25.70 -12.24 -15.43
CA SER A 218 25.44 -10.91 -15.94
C SER A 218 24.25 -10.93 -16.91
N LEU A 219 23.47 -9.87 -16.89
CA LEU A 219 22.38 -9.67 -17.85
C LEU A 219 22.83 -8.64 -18.88
N PRO A 220 22.85 -8.98 -20.20
CA PRO A 220 23.21 -8.04 -21.24
C PRO A 220 22.33 -6.76 -21.17
N GLY A 221 22.98 -5.60 -21.23
CA GLY A 221 22.28 -4.31 -21.14
C GLY A 221 21.84 -3.87 -19.73
N TRP A 222 22.17 -4.64 -18.69
CA TRP A 222 21.89 -4.30 -17.31
C TRP A 222 23.18 -3.99 -16.54
N GLN A 223 23.11 -3.01 -15.65
CA GLN A 223 24.21 -2.65 -14.76
C GLN A 223 23.73 -2.75 -13.31
N THR A 224 24.65 -3.01 -12.40
CA THR A 224 24.34 -2.96 -10.95
C THR A 224 23.99 -1.51 -10.63
N ALA A 225 22.78 -1.31 -10.09
CA ALA A 225 22.37 -0.01 -9.56
C ALA A 225 22.81 0.12 -8.11
N SER A 226 23.47 1.21 -7.78
CA SER A 226 23.58 1.65 -6.41
C SER A 226 22.18 2.01 -5.89
N PRO A 227 21.90 1.85 -4.57
CA PRO A 227 20.66 2.37 -4.00
C PRO A 227 20.49 3.83 -4.41
N ALA A 228 19.40 4.16 -5.10
CA ALA A 228 19.10 5.54 -5.45
C ALA A 228 18.64 6.26 -4.17
N GLN A 229 19.60 6.84 -3.48
CA GLN A 229 19.34 7.67 -2.31
C GLN A 229 19.28 9.12 -2.79
N PRO A 230 18.16 9.82 -2.60
CA PRO A 230 18.07 11.23 -2.96
C PRO A 230 19.05 12.06 -2.13
N ASP A 231 19.67 13.09 -2.73
CA ASP A 231 20.64 13.96 -2.05
C ASP A 231 20.09 14.60 -0.76
N TRP A 232 18.78 14.85 -0.72
CA TRP A 232 18.10 15.40 0.45
C TRP A 232 17.99 14.40 1.62
N TRP A 233 18.24 13.12 1.42
CA TRP A 233 18.17 12.10 2.49
C TRP A 233 19.27 12.26 3.53
N GLU A 234 20.41 12.77 3.11
CA GLU A 234 21.58 13.03 3.96
C GLU A 234 21.73 14.52 4.29
N LEU A 235 20.67 15.30 4.18
CA LEU A 235 20.74 16.69 4.61
C LEU A 235 21.15 16.75 6.07
N PRO A 236 22.18 17.56 6.40
CA PRO A 236 22.53 17.79 7.78
C PRO A 236 21.30 18.32 8.54
N PRO A 237 21.13 17.97 9.82
CA PRO A 237 20.02 18.49 10.60
C PRO A 237 19.97 19.99 10.44
N LEU A 238 18.78 20.52 10.12
CA LEU A 238 18.59 21.96 10.03
C LEU A 238 19.21 22.61 11.27
N PRO A 239 20.04 23.66 11.12
CA PRO A 239 20.54 24.38 12.26
C PRO A 239 19.37 24.71 13.18
N ALA A 240 19.51 24.38 14.47
CA ALA A 240 18.47 24.66 15.44
C ALA A 240 17.95 26.08 15.21
N ALA A 241 16.66 26.22 15.01
CA ALA A 241 16.06 27.53 14.78
C ALA A 241 16.57 28.46 15.88
N ALA A 242 17.15 29.59 15.48
CA ALA A 242 17.56 30.59 16.44
C ALA A 242 16.40 30.84 17.40
N PRO A 243 16.65 30.97 18.71
CA PRO A 243 15.56 31.18 19.67
C PRO A 243 14.68 32.32 19.15
N ALA A 244 13.40 32.01 18.98
CA ALA A 244 12.44 32.98 18.47
C ALA A 244 12.58 34.26 19.33
N SER A 245 12.82 35.39 18.68
CA SER A 245 12.83 36.67 19.36
C SER A 245 11.55 36.80 20.23
N PRO A 246 11.66 37.22 21.46
CA PRO A 246 10.49 37.29 22.33
C PRO A 246 9.36 38.04 21.61
N VAL A 247 8.26 37.35 21.39
CA VAL A 247 7.05 37.97 20.84
C VAL A 247 6.68 39.10 21.82
N PRO A 248 6.50 40.35 21.37
CA PRO A 248 6.07 41.40 22.23
C PRO A 248 4.79 40.96 22.96
N GLU A 249 4.85 40.99 24.28
CA GLU A 249 3.72 40.64 25.14
C GLU A 249 2.56 41.61 24.83
N VAL A 250 1.57 41.14 24.09
CA VAL A 250 0.35 41.90 23.85
C VAL A 250 -0.35 42.04 25.22
N PRO A 251 -0.56 43.25 25.73
CA PRO A 251 -1.23 43.43 27.03
C PRO A 251 -2.58 42.70 26.99
N ALA A 252 -2.81 41.82 27.94
CA ALA A 252 -4.08 41.12 28.07
C ALA A 252 -5.23 42.14 28.15
N PRO A 253 -6.33 41.96 27.41
CA PRO A 253 -7.47 42.85 27.51
C PRO A 253 -7.98 42.87 28.96
N ARG A 254 -8.08 44.05 29.55
CA ARG A 254 -8.62 44.21 30.89
C ARG A 254 -10.05 43.64 30.90
N THR A 255 -10.23 42.51 31.52
CA THR A 255 -11.55 41.91 31.74
C THR A 255 -12.31 42.84 32.69
N ALA A 256 -13.30 43.53 32.16
CA ALA A 256 -14.27 44.21 33.01
C ALA A 256 -14.97 43.17 33.88
N SER A 257 -14.87 43.33 35.18
CA SER A 257 -15.52 42.48 36.19
C SER A 257 -17.03 42.45 35.92
N ARG A 258 -17.48 41.39 35.29
CA ARG A 258 -18.91 41.10 35.12
C ARG A 258 -19.37 40.46 36.42
N ARG A 259 -20.11 41.23 37.21
CA ARG A 259 -20.77 40.77 38.45
C ARG A 259 -21.58 39.54 38.13
N ALA A 260 -21.23 38.38 38.73
CA ALA A 260 -21.92 37.11 38.52
C ALA A 260 -23.39 37.25 38.94
N ALA A 261 -24.29 37.00 38.00
CA ALA A 261 -25.71 36.81 38.31
C ALA A 261 -25.86 35.40 38.94
N ALA A 262 -26.66 35.30 40.00
CA ALA A 262 -26.95 34.04 40.65
C ALA A 262 -27.64 33.07 39.67
N PRO A 263 -27.30 31.77 39.69
CA PRO A 263 -27.92 30.79 38.80
C PRO A 263 -29.42 30.62 39.13
N PRO A 264 -30.24 30.30 38.10
CA PRO A 264 -31.65 30.00 38.32
C PRO A 264 -31.83 28.72 39.15
N LYS A 265 -32.85 28.71 39.99
CA LYS A 265 -33.09 27.70 41.04
C LYS A 265 -33.52 26.29 40.54
N ASP A 266 -33.59 26.05 39.24
CA ASP A 266 -34.12 24.83 38.64
C ASP A 266 -33.12 24.06 37.79
N GLN A 267 -31.80 24.25 37.98
CA GLN A 267 -30.80 23.51 37.29
C GLN A 267 -30.40 22.25 38.11
N ILE A 268 -30.86 21.08 37.69
CA ILE A 268 -30.45 19.79 38.24
C ILE A 268 -29.02 19.52 37.78
N ASP A 269 -28.08 19.44 38.73
CA ASP A 269 -26.69 19.06 38.44
C ASP A 269 -26.61 17.56 38.18
N LEU A 270 -26.49 17.18 36.93
CA LEU A 270 -26.41 15.79 36.47
C LEU A 270 -25.02 15.13 36.70
N PHE A 271 -24.03 15.90 37.12
CA PHE A 271 -22.64 15.44 37.34
C PHE A 271 -22.13 15.87 38.73
N GLY A 272 -22.86 15.53 39.76
CA GLY A 272 -22.40 15.69 41.14
C GLY A 272 -21.08 14.98 41.36
N ALA A 273 -20.00 15.72 41.56
CA ALA A 273 -18.66 15.20 41.77
C ALA A 273 -18.56 14.41 43.07
N ALA A 274 -18.63 13.10 42.99
CA ALA A 274 -18.12 12.21 44.03
C ALA A 274 -16.61 12.02 43.82
N SER A 275 -15.81 12.86 44.48
CA SER A 275 -14.36 12.67 44.59
C SER A 275 -14.08 11.45 45.47
N MET A 276 -13.81 10.30 44.88
CA MET A 276 -13.18 9.16 45.57
C MET A 276 -11.68 9.15 45.20
N ALA A 277 -10.87 9.67 46.10
CA ALA A 277 -9.43 9.51 46.07
C ALA A 277 -9.08 8.02 46.34
N LEU A 278 -8.51 7.34 45.34
CA LEU A 278 -7.90 6.02 45.52
C LEU A 278 -6.48 6.19 46.11
N PRO A 279 -6.09 5.37 47.13
CA PRO A 279 -4.73 5.46 47.66
C PRO A 279 -3.71 4.91 46.70
N ILE A 280 -2.60 5.61 46.55
CA ILE A 280 -1.43 5.20 45.76
C ILE A 280 -0.67 4.14 46.54
N PRO A 281 -0.38 2.93 46.00
CA PRO A 281 0.47 1.96 46.66
C PRO A 281 1.93 2.38 46.62
N THR A 282 2.60 2.33 47.78
CA THR A 282 4.04 2.56 47.95
C THR A 282 4.83 1.39 47.33
N PRO A 283 5.92 1.63 46.59
CA PRO A 283 6.77 0.54 46.10
C PRO A 283 7.60 -0.05 47.23
N VAL A 284 7.52 -1.36 47.40
CA VAL A 284 8.44 -2.13 48.25
C VAL A 284 9.66 -2.47 47.42
N LEU A 285 10.81 -1.96 47.86
CA LEU A 285 12.14 -2.39 47.40
C LEU A 285 12.49 -3.73 48.05
N ALA A 286 12.80 -4.71 47.23
CA ALA A 286 13.61 -5.88 47.54
C ALA A 286 14.38 -6.31 46.29
#